data_5d1906e1e71e514073f0a68352ac30d0
#
_entry.id   5d1906e1e71e514073f0a68352ac30d0
#
_cell.length_a   1.000
_cell.length_b   1.000
_cell.length_c   1.000
_cell.angle_alpha   90.00
_cell.angle_beta   90.00
_cell.angle_gamma   90.00
#
_symmetry.space_group_name_H-M   'P 1'
#
loop_
_entity.id
_entity.type
_entity.pdbx_description
1 polymer ?
#
loop_
_entity_poly.entity_id
_entity_poly.type
_entity_poly.pdbx_seq_one_letter_code
_entity_poly.pdbx_strand_id
1 'polypeptide(L)'
;MDMPLEQKEPGSFDLAHTRFLLEHVPDPVSVVKNMVTAVKPGGRIVLLDDDHDLMRFWPEPEGLSEAWRAYWRSYYRLGTDPLIGRKLTSLLHQAGADPVRIDYLFYGACAGSTEFSGIVDNLLGVLRGARQAVLSAGEISAEQYDLALENFELFKSLPDAAVWYVINLAEGRKPAADSRN
;
A
#
# COMPACT_ATOMS: atom_id res chain seq x y z
N MET A 1 14.28 12.98 -2.06
CA MET A 1 14.73 13.51 -3.38
C MET A 1 13.59 14.38 -3.90
N ASP A 2 13.58 15.63 -3.42
CA ASP A 2 12.56 16.61 -3.82
C ASP A 2 12.99 17.21 -5.15
N MET A 3 12.53 16.61 -6.25
CA MET A 3 12.58 17.31 -7.54
C MET A 3 11.41 18.29 -7.57
N PRO A 4 11.68 19.60 -7.57
CA PRO A 4 10.61 20.58 -7.70
C PRO A 4 9.93 20.40 -9.05
N LEU A 5 8.61 20.28 -9.04
CA LEU A 5 7.76 20.33 -10.25
C LEU A 5 7.85 21.67 -10.99
N GLU A 6 8.68 22.59 -10.51
CA GLU A 6 8.86 23.96 -11.00
C GLU A 6 9.40 24.07 -12.43
N GLN A 7 9.86 22.97 -13.04
CA GLN A 7 10.38 22.98 -14.40
C GLN A 7 9.41 22.53 -15.48
N LYS A 8 8.19 22.10 -15.13
CA LYS A 8 7.17 21.73 -16.11
C LYS A 8 5.90 22.51 -15.83
N GLU A 9 5.31 23.04 -16.89
CA GLU A 9 4.05 23.79 -16.79
C GLU A 9 2.97 22.93 -16.12
N PRO A 10 2.28 23.44 -15.08
CA PRO A 10 1.13 22.75 -14.49
C PRO A 10 0.11 22.40 -15.59
N GLY A 11 -0.45 21.20 -15.53
CA GLY A 11 -1.43 20.77 -16.54
C GLY A 11 -0.82 20.28 -17.85
N SER A 12 0.46 19.87 -17.87
CA SER A 12 1.13 19.37 -19.09
C SER A 12 1.09 17.86 -19.29
N PHE A 13 0.72 17.08 -18.26
CA PHE A 13 0.75 15.61 -18.32
C PHE A 13 -0.63 15.02 -18.65
N ASP A 14 -0.64 13.89 -19.38
CA ASP A 14 -1.87 13.13 -19.65
C ASP A 14 -2.24 12.21 -18.48
N LEU A 15 -1.24 11.79 -17.70
CA LEU A 15 -1.36 10.84 -16.61
C LEU A 15 -0.40 11.22 -15.47
N ALA A 16 -0.90 11.19 -14.24
CA ALA A 16 -0.10 11.12 -13.02
C ALA A 16 -0.38 9.80 -12.31
N HIS A 17 0.66 9.16 -11.82
CA HIS A 17 0.56 7.84 -11.18
C HIS A 17 1.39 7.79 -9.91
N THR A 18 0.84 7.17 -8.86
CA THR A 18 1.59 6.80 -7.65
C THR A 18 1.34 5.35 -7.29
N ARG A 19 2.37 4.69 -6.74
CA ARG A 19 2.30 3.31 -6.26
C ARG A 19 3.15 3.16 -5.01
N PHE A 20 2.58 2.58 -3.94
CA PHE A 20 3.24 2.34 -2.65
C PHE A 20 3.92 3.58 -2.09
N LEU A 21 3.22 4.71 -2.12
CA LEU A 21 3.73 5.99 -1.65
C LEU A 21 2.81 6.62 -0.60
N LEU A 22 1.50 6.56 -0.80
CA LEU A 22 0.54 7.33 -0.01
C LEU A 22 0.47 6.82 1.44
N GLU A 23 0.72 5.54 1.65
CA GLU A 23 0.83 4.94 2.98
C GLU A 23 2.03 5.45 3.78
N HIS A 24 3.05 6.02 3.13
CA HIS A 24 4.30 6.46 3.75
C HIS A 24 4.39 7.98 3.95
N VAL A 25 3.40 8.74 3.53
CA VAL A 25 3.41 10.20 3.65
C VAL A 25 2.40 10.70 4.69
N PRO A 26 2.75 11.74 5.46
CA PRO A 26 1.84 12.27 6.48
C PRO A 26 0.64 13.04 5.90
N ASP A 27 0.75 13.56 4.67
CA ASP A 27 -0.33 14.27 3.97
C ASP A 27 -0.54 13.73 2.54
N PRO A 28 -1.24 12.58 2.40
CA PRO A 28 -1.51 11.99 1.10
C PRO A 28 -2.44 12.85 0.23
N VAL A 29 -3.31 13.66 0.84
CA VAL A 29 -4.20 14.56 0.09
C VAL A 29 -3.40 15.61 -0.69
N SER A 30 -2.37 16.20 -0.08
CA SER A 30 -1.48 17.15 -0.76
C SER A 30 -0.72 16.51 -1.93
N VAL A 31 -0.28 15.26 -1.79
CA VAL A 31 0.35 14.51 -2.90
C VAL A 31 -0.63 14.39 -4.07
N VAL A 32 -1.87 13.94 -3.81
CA VAL A 32 -2.88 13.76 -4.86
C VAL A 32 -3.30 15.09 -5.47
N LYS A 33 -3.38 16.18 -4.69
CA LYS A 33 -3.61 17.56 -5.23
C LYS A 33 -2.52 18.00 -6.20
N ASN A 34 -1.26 17.71 -5.89
CA ASN A 34 -0.15 17.98 -6.80
C ASN A 34 -0.27 17.17 -8.10
N MET A 35 -0.70 15.90 -8.01
CA MET A 35 -0.96 15.07 -9.20
C MET A 35 -2.08 15.65 -10.06
N VAL A 36 -3.19 16.09 -9.45
CA VAL A 36 -4.31 16.76 -10.15
C VAL A 36 -3.83 18.05 -10.82
N THR A 37 -2.97 18.82 -10.15
CA THR A 37 -2.39 20.05 -10.72
C THR A 37 -1.54 19.75 -11.94
N ALA A 38 -0.75 18.68 -11.90
CA ALA A 38 0.20 18.30 -12.95
C ALA A 38 -0.49 17.83 -14.24
N VAL A 39 -1.67 17.23 -14.16
CA VAL A 39 -2.35 16.70 -15.36
C VAL A 39 -3.21 17.75 -16.06
N LYS A 40 -3.41 17.56 -17.37
CA LYS A 40 -4.32 18.36 -18.21
C LYS A 40 -5.77 18.23 -17.74
N PRO A 41 -6.68 19.19 -18.05
CA PRO A 41 -8.11 18.95 -17.94
C PRO A 41 -8.52 17.64 -18.65
N GLY A 42 -9.29 16.77 -17.99
CA GLY A 42 -9.62 15.43 -18.44
C GLY A 42 -8.50 14.40 -18.26
N GLY A 43 -7.30 14.81 -17.83
CA GLY A 43 -6.17 13.92 -17.56
C GLY A 43 -6.44 12.93 -16.43
N ARG A 44 -5.69 11.84 -16.41
CA ARG A 44 -5.89 10.70 -15.50
C ARG A 44 -5.01 10.80 -14.26
N ILE A 45 -5.56 10.41 -13.12
CA ILE A 45 -4.84 10.22 -11.88
C ILE A 45 -5.04 8.76 -11.45
N VAL A 46 -3.96 8.00 -11.32
CA VAL A 46 -4.00 6.58 -10.94
C VAL A 46 -3.27 6.41 -9.62
N LEU A 47 -4.00 5.95 -8.62
CA LEU A 47 -3.49 5.66 -7.28
C LEU A 47 -3.48 4.15 -7.06
N LEU A 48 -2.35 3.63 -6.58
CA LEU A 48 -2.15 2.24 -6.25
C LEU A 48 -1.47 2.18 -4.89
N ASP A 49 -2.13 1.59 -3.91
CA ASP A 49 -1.54 1.52 -2.57
C ASP A 49 -2.11 0.36 -1.74
N ASP A 50 -1.45 0.08 -0.64
CA ASP A 50 -1.76 -1.04 0.23
C ASP A 50 -2.92 -0.77 1.18
N ASP A 51 -3.62 -1.85 1.46
CA ASP A 51 -4.46 -2.01 2.63
C ASP A 51 -3.98 -3.27 3.36
N HIS A 52 -3.10 -3.09 4.32
CA HIS A 52 -2.42 -4.20 5.01
C HIS A 52 -3.38 -5.17 5.73
N ASP A 53 -4.64 -4.79 5.94
CA ASP A 53 -5.67 -5.65 6.51
C ASP A 53 -6.23 -6.67 5.51
N LEU A 54 -5.92 -6.56 4.21
CA LEU A 54 -6.41 -7.46 3.17
C LEU A 54 -5.52 -8.68 2.91
N MET A 55 -4.36 -8.79 3.57
CA MET A 55 -3.48 -9.94 3.44
C MET A 55 -4.00 -11.14 4.23
N ARG A 56 -3.98 -12.32 3.59
CA ARG A 56 -4.39 -13.59 4.20
C ARG A 56 -3.41 -14.70 3.85
N PHE A 57 -3.23 -15.62 4.78
CA PHE A 57 -2.39 -16.80 4.64
C PHE A 57 -3.21 -18.06 4.89
N TRP A 58 -2.87 -19.15 4.19
CA TRP A 58 -3.45 -20.45 4.47
C TRP A 58 -2.42 -21.58 4.25
N PRO A 59 -2.25 -22.54 5.20
CA PRO A 59 -2.71 -22.41 6.59
C PRO A 59 -2.06 -21.20 7.25
N GLU A 60 -2.75 -20.58 8.21
CA GLU A 60 -2.21 -19.38 8.87
C GLU A 60 -1.04 -19.77 9.79
N PRO A 61 0.17 -19.20 9.60
CA PRO A 61 1.29 -19.43 10.52
C PRO A 61 0.96 -18.88 11.92
N GLU A 62 1.27 -19.67 12.95
CA GLU A 62 1.01 -19.30 14.34
C GLU A 62 1.71 -17.98 14.69
N GLY A 63 0.96 -17.04 15.26
CA GLY A 63 1.43 -15.71 15.67
C GLY A 63 1.61 -14.70 14.55
N LEU A 64 1.48 -15.11 13.26
CA LEU A 64 1.73 -14.21 12.14
C LEU A 64 0.71 -13.08 12.04
N SER A 65 -0.56 -13.35 12.28
CA SER A 65 -1.61 -12.29 12.27
C SER A 65 -1.35 -11.22 13.31
N GLU A 66 -0.88 -11.59 14.51
CA GLU A 66 -0.51 -10.66 15.57
C GLU A 66 0.72 -9.82 15.18
N ALA A 67 1.76 -10.48 14.66
CA ALA A 67 2.99 -9.82 14.21
C ALA A 67 2.70 -8.87 13.03
N TRP A 68 1.90 -9.30 12.06
CA TRP A 68 1.47 -8.47 10.93
C TRP A 68 0.66 -7.26 11.39
N ARG A 69 -0.28 -7.47 12.33
CA ARG A 69 -1.07 -6.37 12.91
C ARG A 69 -0.19 -5.38 13.67
N ALA A 70 0.76 -5.86 14.46
CA ALA A 70 1.71 -5.00 15.17
C ALA A 70 2.59 -4.21 14.18
N TYR A 71 3.00 -4.85 13.08
CA TYR A 71 3.76 -4.20 12.00
C TYR A 71 2.98 -3.00 11.42
N TRP A 72 1.80 -3.21 10.84
CA TRP A 72 1.11 -2.11 10.20
C TRP A 72 0.59 -1.06 11.19
N ARG A 73 0.30 -1.41 12.45
CA ARG A 73 -0.01 -0.42 13.50
C ARG A 73 1.17 0.47 13.85
N SER A 74 2.39 0.01 13.68
CA SER A 74 3.58 0.84 13.92
C SER A 74 3.63 2.08 13.02
N TYR A 75 2.99 2.06 11.84
CA TYR A 75 2.88 3.19 10.91
C TYR A 75 2.14 4.39 11.52
N TYR A 76 1.11 4.16 12.32
CA TYR A 76 0.38 5.27 12.96
C TYR A 76 1.25 6.11 13.89
N ARG A 77 2.30 5.54 14.46
CA ARG A 77 3.27 6.29 15.28
C ARG A 77 4.17 7.19 14.45
N LEU A 78 4.30 6.89 13.16
CA LEU A 78 5.02 7.71 12.19
C LEU A 78 4.11 8.77 11.56
N GLY A 79 2.82 8.82 11.94
CA GLY A 79 1.84 9.73 11.36
C GLY A 79 1.42 9.35 9.93
N THR A 80 1.58 8.06 9.56
CA THR A 80 1.24 7.51 8.24
C THR A 80 0.09 6.51 8.34
N ASP A 81 -0.49 6.09 7.21
CA ASP A 81 -1.72 5.32 7.18
C ASP A 81 -1.57 4.00 6.42
N PRO A 82 -1.37 2.87 7.12
CA PRO A 82 -1.18 1.56 6.51
C PRO A 82 -2.45 0.98 5.86
N LEU A 83 -3.59 1.65 6.01
CA LEU A 83 -4.88 1.26 5.44
C LEU A 83 -5.33 2.27 4.38
N ILE A 84 -4.39 3.01 3.78
CA ILE A 84 -4.68 4.07 2.82
C ILE A 84 -5.38 3.54 1.57
N GLY A 85 -5.11 2.29 1.18
CA GLY A 85 -5.67 1.65 0.01
C GLY A 85 -7.20 1.70 -0.05
N ARG A 86 -7.89 1.50 1.07
CA ARG A 86 -9.36 1.60 1.14
C ARG A 86 -9.89 3.04 1.03
N LYS A 87 -9.01 4.05 1.06
CA LYS A 87 -9.35 5.48 1.08
C LYS A 87 -9.03 6.19 -0.24
N LEU A 88 -8.50 5.49 -1.24
CA LEU A 88 -8.00 6.10 -2.48
C LEU A 88 -9.07 6.93 -3.22
N THR A 89 -10.32 6.47 -3.28
CA THR A 89 -11.42 7.24 -3.89
C THR A 89 -11.73 8.51 -3.11
N SER A 90 -11.64 8.47 -1.79
CA SER A 90 -11.81 9.65 -0.94
C SER A 90 -10.69 10.67 -1.17
N LEU A 91 -9.44 10.21 -1.33
CA LEU A 91 -8.30 11.07 -1.65
C LEU A 91 -8.47 11.76 -3.00
N LEU A 92 -8.91 11.03 -4.04
CA LEU A 92 -9.22 11.61 -5.35
C LEU A 92 -10.27 12.72 -5.24
N HIS A 93 -11.38 12.43 -4.56
CA HIS A 93 -12.45 13.39 -4.36
C HIS A 93 -11.99 14.65 -3.59
N GLN A 94 -11.27 14.47 -2.47
CA GLN A 94 -10.72 15.57 -1.67
C GLN A 94 -9.68 16.42 -2.43
N ALA A 95 -9.00 15.79 -3.39
CA ALA A 95 -8.04 16.49 -4.25
C ALA A 95 -8.68 17.20 -5.43
N GLY A 96 -10.00 17.06 -5.64
CA GLY A 96 -10.73 17.71 -6.74
C GLY A 96 -10.69 16.94 -8.05
N ALA A 97 -10.39 15.63 -8.01
CA ALA A 97 -10.57 14.72 -9.13
C ALA A 97 -11.90 13.98 -9.01
N ASP A 98 -12.49 13.60 -10.14
CA ASP A 98 -13.69 12.78 -10.20
C ASP A 98 -13.27 11.30 -10.20
N PRO A 99 -13.55 10.49 -9.15
CA PRO A 99 -13.27 9.07 -9.16
C PRO A 99 -14.09 8.36 -10.25
N VAL A 100 -13.45 7.53 -11.08
CA VAL A 100 -14.10 6.88 -12.22
C VAL A 100 -13.98 5.36 -12.22
N ARG A 101 -13.02 4.81 -11.48
CA ARG A 101 -12.80 3.36 -11.41
C ARG A 101 -12.11 2.96 -10.13
N ILE A 102 -12.49 1.80 -9.61
CA ILE A 102 -11.73 1.05 -8.60
C ILE A 102 -11.44 -0.35 -9.11
N ASP A 103 -10.36 -0.95 -8.64
CA ASP A 103 -9.99 -2.32 -8.97
C ASP A 103 -9.08 -2.90 -7.88
N TYR A 104 -8.82 -4.21 -7.97
CA TYR A 104 -7.79 -4.89 -7.20
C TYR A 104 -6.74 -5.50 -8.13
N LEU A 105 -5.47 -5.34 -7.75
CA LEU A 105 -4.38 -6.09 -8.34
C LEU A 105 -4.03 -7.23 -7.39
N PHE A 106 -4.19 -8.46 -7.88
CA PHE A 106 -3.82 -9.62 -7.08
C PHE A 106 -2.29 -9.75 -7.04
N TYR A 107 -1.76 -9.84 -5.82
CA TYR A 107 -0.36 -10.08 -5.53
C TYR A 107 -0.26 -11.22 -4.52
N GLY A 108 -0.38 -12.44 -5.00
CA GLY A 108 -0.36 -13.63 -4.17
C GLY A 108 0.11 -14.83 -4.94
N ALA A 109 0.38 -15.91 -4.23
CA ALA A 109 0.87 -17.15 -4.81
C ALA A 109 0.55 -18.34 -3.90
N CYS A 110 0.64 -19.55 -4.45
CA CYS A 110 0.54 -20.79 -3.69
C CYS A 110 1.81 -21.63 -3.81
N ALA A 111 2.00 -22.53 -2.88
CA ALA A 111 3.06 -23.55 -2.95
C ALA A 111 3.00 -24.25 -4.32
N GLY A 112 4.16 -24.42 -4.95
CA GLY A 112 4.27 -24.96 -6.32
C GLY A 112 4.31 -23.89 -7.43
N SER A 113 3.91 -22.62 -7.19
CA SER A 113 4.19 -21.56 -8.13
C SER A 113 5.63 -21.04 -8.00
N THR A 114 6.20 -20.54 -9.09
CA THR A 114 7.58 -20.04 -9.13
C THR A 114 7.77 -18.79 -8.27
N GLU A 115 6.71 -18.01 -8.05
CA GLU A 115 6.73 -16.74 -7.33
C GLU A 115 6.56 -16.91 -5.82
N PHE A 116 6.07 -18.07 -5.35
CA PHE A 116 5.65 -18.26 -3.95
C PHE A 116 6.76 -17.96 -2.94
N SER A 117 7.93 -18.58 -3.12
CA SER A 117 9.06 -18.36 -2.20
C SER A 117 9.51 -16.89 -2.20
N GLY A 118 9.55 -16.25 -3.39
CA GLY A 118 9.93 -14.85 -3.51
C GLY A 118 8.96 -13.90 -2.80
N ILE A 119 7.65 -14.18 -2.85
CA ILE A 119 6.62 -13.40 -2.14
C ILE A 119 6.80 -13.55 -0.62
N VAL A 120 6.96 -14.79 -0.13
CA VAL A 120 7.15 -15.03 1.31
C VAL A 120 8.46 -14.39 1.79
N ASP A 121 9.55 -14.51 1.03
CA ASP A 121 10.85 -13.90 1.37
C ASP A 121 10.76 -12.37 1.41
N ASN A 122 10.03 -11.76 0.48
CA ASN A 122 9.78 -10.32 0.49
C ASN A 122 9.04 -9.88 1.76
N LEU A 123 7.96 -10.56 2.12
CA LEU A 123 7.17 -10.27 3.32
C LEU A 123 7.99 -10.49 4.61
N LEU A 124 8.77 -11.56 4.68
CA LEU A 124 9.71 -11.79 5.79
C LEU A 124 10.75 -10.67 5.88
N GLY A 125 11.27 -10.23 4.73
CA GLY A 125 12.21 -9.10 4.67
C GLY A 125 11.63 -7.81 5.22
N VAL A 126 10.37 -7.51 4.87
CA VAL A 126 9.61 -6.36 5.39
C VAL A 126 9.46 -6.45 6.91
N LEU A 127 8.98 -7.58 7.42
CA LEU A 127 8.80 -7.77 8.87
C LEU A 127 10.14 -7.70 9.62
N ARG A 128 11.19 -8.37 9.13
CA ARG A 128 12.53 -8.31 9.73
C ARG A 128 13.09 -6.88 9.77
N GLY A 129 12.92 -6.13 8.69
CA GLY A 129 13.35 -4.74 8.59
C GLY A 129 12.62 -3.81 9.55
N ALA A 130 11.33 -4.09 9.80
CA ALA A 130 10.50 -3.28 10.70
C ALA A 130 10.60 -3.66 12.19
N ARG A 131 11.32 -4.75 12.54
CA ARG A 131 11.35 -5.34 13.90
C ARG A 131 11.54 -4.28 15.00
N GLN A 132 12.52 -3.40 14.87
CA GLN A 132 12.79 -2.39 15.89
C GLN A 132 11.62 -1.42 16.08
N ALA A 133 11.02 -0.96 14.99
CA ALA A 133 9.87 -0.06 15.02
C ALA A 133 8.66 -0.73 15.68
N VAL A 134 8.39 -1.99 15.31
CA VAL A 134 7.29 -2.79 15.86
C VAL A 134 7.45 -3.00 17.37
N LEU A 135 8.63 -3.43 17.83
CA LEU A 135 8.89 -3.65 19.24
C LEU A 135 8.84 -2.34 20.06
N SER A 136 9.33 -1.24 19.49
CA SER A 136 9.23 0.08 20.11
C SER A 136 7.78 0.56 20.23
N ALA A 137 6.87 0.04 19.41
CA ALA A 137 5.45 0.30 19.52
C ALA A 137 4.80 -0.39 20.74
N GLY A 138 5.40 -1.47 21.25
CA GLY A 138 4.97 -2.14 22.48
C GLY A 138 3.68 -2.96 22.35
N GLU A 139 3.28 -3.32 21.13
CA GLU A 139 2.05 -4.08 20.87
C GLU A 139 2.28 -5.60 20.87
N ILE A 140 3.54 -6.04 20.80
CA ILE A 140 3.94 -7.45 20.80
C ILE A 140 5.30 -7.60 21.49
N SER A 141 5.54 -8.71 22.18
CA SER A 141 6.87 -8.99 22.75
C SER A 141 7.88 -9.43 21.69
N ALA A 142 9.16 -9.28 21.98
CA ALA A 142 10.23 -9.72 21.09
C ALA A 142 10.13 -11.24 20.81
N GLU A 143 9.87 -12.04 21.86
CA GLU A 143 9.75 -13.49 21.75
C GLU A 143 8.58 -13.89 20.84
N GLN A 144 7.41 -13.25 21.01
CA GLN A 144 6.24 -13.52 20.18
C GLN A 144 6.49 -13.13 18.72
N TYR A 145 7.12 -11.98 18.50
CA TYR A 145 7.42 -11.51 17.15
C TYR A 145 8.41 -12.42 16.44
N ASP A 146 9.52 -12.78 17.10
CA ASP A 146 10.56 -13.61 16.52
C ASP A 146 10.02 -15.03 16.25
N LEU A 147 9.21 -15.61 17.15
CA LEU A 147 8.56 -16.90 16.93
C LEU A 147 7.60 -16.87 15.72
N ALA A 148 6.83 -15.79 15.57
CA ALA A 148 5.95 -15.62 14.41
C ALA A 148 6.74 -15.59 13.08
N LEU A 149 7.91 -14.95 13.05
CA LEU A 149 8.78 -14.94 11.88
C LEU A 149 9.40 -16.33 11.59
N GLU A 150 9.77 -17.10 12.61
CA GLU A 150 10.25 -18.48 12.46
C GLU A 150 9.13 -19.35 11.87
N ASN A 151 7.91 -19.28 12.38
CA ASN A 151 6.75 -19.99 11.84
C ASN A 151 6.45 -19.59 10.39
N PHE A 152 6.61 -18.31 10.07
CA PHE A 152 6.43 -17.84 8.69
C PHE A 152 7.56 -18.32 7.76
N GLU A 153 8.78 -18.48 8.24
CA GLU A 153 9.85 -19.12 7.46
C GLU A 153 9.51 -20.58 7.13
N LEU A 154 8.98 -21.32 8.11
CA LEU A 154 8.57 -22.72 7.93
C LEU A 154 7.39 -22.86 6.95
N PHE A 155 6.52 -21.85 6.85
CA PHE A 155 5.39 -21.79 5.93
C PHE A 155 5.80 -22.02 4.46
N LYS A 156 7.00 -21.62 4.06
CA LYS A 156 7.52 -21.86 2.70
C LYS A 156 7.62 -23.33 2.32
N SER A 157 7.76 -24.22 3.30
CA SER A 157 7.91 -25.65 3.07
C SER A 157 6.58 -26.41 3.01
N LEU A 158 5.47 -25.76 3.31
CA LEU A 158 4.16 -26.39 3.32
C LEU A 158 3.64 -26.60 1.89
N PRO A 159 3.17 -27.82 1.53
CA PRO A 159 2.76 -28.13 0.18
C PRO A 159 1.42 -27.51 -0.23
N ASP A 160 0.63 -27.06 0.73
CA ASP A 160 -0.70 -26.46 0.57
C ASP A 160 -0.75 -24.98 0.99
N ALA A 161 0.42 -24.35 1.16
CA ALA A 161 0.51 -22.95 1.54
C ALA A 161 0.04 -22.01 0.43
N ALA A 162 -0.65 -20.93 0.82
CA ALA A 162 -1.06 -19.87 -0.08
C ALA A 162 -1.03 -18.50 0.60
N VAL A 163 -0.58 -17.49 -0.14
CA VAL A 163 -0.67 -16.05 0.22
C VAL A 163 -1.72 -15.42 -0.68
N TRP A 164 -2.69 -14.76 -0.06
CA TRP A 164 -3.76 -14.01 -0.73
C TRP A 164 -3.59 -12.55 -0.40
N TYR A 165 -3.11 -11.77 -1.35
CA TYR A 165 -2.94 -10.33 -1.17
C TYR A 165 -3.47 -9.56 -2.37
N VAL A 166 -4.13 -8.45 -2.10
CA VAL A 166 -4.65 -7.56 -3.12
C VAL A 166 -4.23 -6.13 -2.82
N ILE A 167 -3.84 -5.43 -3.87
CA ILE A 167 -3.45 -4.03 -3.82
C ILE A 167 -4.59 -3.22 -4.39
N ASN A 168 -5.01 -2.18 -3.68
CA ASN A 168 -6.10 -1.31 -4.08
C ASN A 168 -5.66 -0.39 -5.23
N LEU A 169 -6.51 -0.27 -6.24
CA LEU A 169 -6.36 0.70 -7.32
C LEU A 169 -7.58 1.62 -7.36
N ALA A 170 -7.34 2.92 -7.49
CA ALA A 170 -8.37 3.88 -7.85
C ALA A 170 -7.88 4.78 -8.99
N GLU A 171 -8.76 5.04 -9.95
CA GLU A 171 -8.54 6.00 -11.04
C GLU A 171 -9.52 7.15 -10.90
N GLY A 172 -9.00 8.37 -11.05
CA GLY A 172 -9.79 9.58 -11.17
C GLY A 172 -9.43 10.37 -12.41
N ARG A 173 -10.27 11.36 -12.73
CA ARG A 173 -10.04 12.32 -13.80
C ARG A 173 -10.09 13.74 -13.27
N LYS A 174 -9.18 14.57 -13.75
CA LYS A 174 -9.29 16.02 -13.54
C LYS A 174 -10.50 16.52 -14.29
N PRO A 175 -11.43 17.27 -13.66
CA PRO A 175 -12.57 17.88 -14.35
C PRO A 175 -12.14 18.67 -15.59
N ALA A 176 -12.95 18.64 -16.65
CA ALA A 176 -12.75 19.54 -17.80
C ALA A 176 -12.99 21.00 -17.41
N ALA A 177 -12.31 21.91 -18.07
CA ALA A 177 -12.36 23.35 -17.72
C ALA A 177 -13.77 23.97 -17.81
N ASP A 178 -14.70 23.38 -18.57
CA ASP A 178 -16.02 23.94 -18.90
C ASP A 178 -17.21 23.27 -18.16
N SER A 179 -16.98 22.40 -17.16
CA SER A 179 -18.10 21.67 -16.53
C SER A 179 -18.67 22.31 -15.25
N ARG A 180 -18.33 23.57 -14.95
CA ARG A 180 -18.90 24.32 -13.81
C ARG A 180 -19.32 25.72 -14.25
N ASN A 181 -20.50 25.81 -14.82
CA ASN A 181 -21.35 27.01 -14.79
C ASN A 181 -22.70 26.64 -14.19
#